data_e42d95b37f589561f850047514ab5cc9
#
_entry.id   e42d95b37f589561f850047514ab5cc9
#
_cell.length_a   1.000
_cell.length_b   1.000
_cell.length_c   1.000
_cell.angle_alpha   90.00
_cell.angle_beta   90.00
_cell.angle_gamma   90.00
#
_symmetry.space_group_name_H-M   'P 1'
#
loop_
_entity.id
_entity.type
_entity.pdbx_description
1 polymer ?
#
loop_
_entity_poly.entity_id
_entity_poly.type
_entity_poly.pdbx_seq_one_letter_code
_entity_poly.pdbx_strand_id
1 'polypeptide(L)'
;MVEGAAVRGAGWPNAGKSDLHKREAGTIAFPPAECLECEQTPNGVSTMAMSNTSAPDQPQHAFDWLCVTFLSMTAGAVDVIGFLALGGLFTAHITGNIVILAAHYITGGFSRIGPLIAVPVFIIVLGIVIWVSKDKQKLRTLRVLLILQAVLLTGFLALSVVLGPFTNPGSAVAAVVGMLGVAAMATQNALVKLDLPGFPTTAVLTTDTVLLTIDLTTLVRAKALPEEMAQARHRIRMTFPAFAGFIVGCATGALLEVHFGLWALTLPVLLSIVEIVLSEYAVQTVPATNNSVRLRRFRD
;
A
#
# COMPACT_ATOMS: atom_id res chain seq x y z
N MET A 1 -29.51 28.57 -33.53
CA MET A 1 -30.76 28.24 -32.81
C MET A 1 -30.43 27.03 -31.98
N VAL A 2 -30.23 27.23 -30.68
CA VAL A 2 -29.94 26.14 -29.73
C VAL A 2 -31.11 26.16 -28.76
N GLU A 3 -31.98 25.16 -28.86
CA GLU A 3 -33.13 24.98 -27.97
C GLU A 3 -32.66 24.38 -26.65
N GLY A 4 -33.02 25.09 -25.56
CA GLY A 4 -32.74 24.65 -24.21
C GLY A 4 -33.73 23.59 -23.75
N ALA A 5 -33.24 22.43 -23.35
CA ALA A 5 -34.03 21.41 -22.65
C ALA A 5 -34.06 21.71 -21.15
N ALA A 6 -35.26 22.09 -20.69
CA ALA A 6 -35.57 22.33 -19.28
C ALA A 6 -35.63 21.00 -18.52
N VAL A 7 -34.74 20.85 -17.53
CA VAL A 7 -34.78 19.74 -16.55
C VAL A 7 -35.95 20.01 -15.58
N ARG A 8 -36.99 19.20 -15.64
CA ARG A 8 -38.10 19.21 -14.66
C ARG A 8 -37.61 18.59 -13.36
N GLY A 9 -37.65 19.36 -12.28
CA GLY A 9 -37.37 18.90 -10.94
C GLY A 9 -38.40 17.86 -10.47
N ALA A 10 -37.94 16.69 -10.09
CA ALA A 10 -38.75 15.71 -9.37
C ALA A 10 -38.83 16.13 -7.89
N GLY A 11 -40.05 16.54 -7.48
CA GLY A 11 -40.36 16.91 -6.10
C GLY A 11 -40.26 15.69 -5.16
N TRP A 12 -39.58 15.83 -4.06
CA TRP A 12 -39.58 14.89 -2.96
C TRP A 12 -40.91 15.00 -2.18
N PRO A 13 -41.56 13.90 -1.78
CA PRO A 13 -42.75 13.96 -0.97
C PRO A 13 -42.43 14.46 0.44
N ASN A 14 -43.18 15.45 0.92
CA ASN A 14 -43.18 15.93 2.30
C ASN A 14 -43.59 14.81 3.26
N ALA A 15 -42.61 14.24 3.99
CA ALA A 15 -42.89 13.40 5.15
C ALA A 15 -43.22 14.31 6.35
N GLY A 16 -44.38 14.09 6.95
CA GLY A 16 -44.96 14.89 8.01
C GLY A 16 -44.10 14.98 9.27
N LYS A 17 -44.05 16.20 9.80
CA LYS A 17 -43.51 16.51 11.13
C LYS A 17 -44.49 16.04 12.22
N SER A 18 -44.39 14.81 12.65
CA SER A 18 -45.06 14.42 13.92
C SER A 18 -44.66 13.01 14.39
N ASP A 19 -43.40 12.68 14.63
CA ASP A 19 -43.04 11.50 15.42
C ASP A 19 -41.55 11.49 15.80
N LEU A 20 -40.99 12.65 16.17
CA LEU A 20 -39.61 12.82 16.61
C LEU A 20 -39.51 13.12 18.12
N HIS A 21 -40.36 12.46 18.91
CA HIS A 21 -40.22 12.53 20.37
C HIS A 21 -40.55 11.16 20.98
N LYS A 22 -39.60 10.22 20.92
CA LYS A 22 -39.38 9.09 21.81
C LYS A 22 -38.49 8.06 21.11
N ARG A 23 -37.23 8.31 21.03
CA ARG A 23 -36.21 7.25 21.03
C ARG A 23 -35.13 7.65 22.01
N GLU A 24 -35.14 6.99 23.14
CA GLU A 24 -34.16 7.08 24.20
C GLU A 24 -32.76 6.83 23.64
N ALA A 25 -31.82 7.65 24.13
CA ALA A 25 -30.40 7.52 23.85
C ALA A 25 -29.89 6.15 24.27
N GLY A 26 -29.82 5.22 23.35
CA GLY A 26 -29.06 3.99 23.52
C GLY A 26 -27.57 4.35 23.52
N THR A 27 -27.02 4.59 24.69
CA THR A 27 -25.59 4.66 24.90
C THR A 27 -24.99 3.35 24.46
N ILE A 28 -24.19 3.36 23.38
CA ILE A 28 -23.34 2.23 23.00
C ILE A 28 -22.27 2.15 24.09
N ALA A 29 -22.50 1.30 25.10
CA ALA A 29 -21.52 0.97 26.09
C ALA A 29 -20.43 0.12 25.42
N PHE A 30 -19.24 0.69 25.24
CA PHE A 30 -18.05 -0.10 24.98
C PHE A 30 -17.77 -0.96 26.22
N PRO A 31 -17.43 -2.25 26.08
CA PRO A 31 -17.05 -3.05 27.22
C PRO A 31 -15.81 -2.41 27.88
N PRO A 32 -15.77 -2.38 29.24
CA PRO A 32 -14.61 -1.88 29.95
C PRO A 32 -13.39 -2.74 29.59
N ALA A 33 -12.27 -2.08 29.33
CA ALA A 33 -10.98 -2.74 29.19
C ALA A 33 -10.76 -3.55 30.48
N GLU A 34 -10.68 -4.87 30.37
CA GLU A 34 -10.31 -5.76 31.44
C GLU A 34 -8.95 -5.32 31.97
N CYS A 35 -8.95 -4.76 33.21
CA CYS A 35 -7.75 -4.57 33.96
C CYS A 35 -7.14 -5.94 34.22
N LEU A 36 -5.99 -6.22 33.60
CA LEU A 36 -5.11 -7.30 34.00
C LEU A 36 -4.77 -7.08 35.46
N GLU A 37 -5.12 -8.04 36.30
CA GLU A 37 -4.88 -8.07 37.74
C GLU A 37 -3.41 -7.76 38.05
N CYS A 38 -3.17 -6.64 38.73
CA CYS A 38 -1.92 -6.41 39.41
C CYS A 38 -1.84 -7.33 40.63
N GLU A 39 -1.14 -8.42 40.50
CA GLU A 39 -0.75 -9.27 41.64
C GLU A 39 0.22 -8.47 42.54
N GLN A 40 -0.29 -7.98 43.68
CA GLN A 40 0.50 -7.29 44.69
C GLN A 40 1.31 -8.32 45.45
N THR A 41 2.61 -8.38 45.26
CA THR A 41 3.54 -9.05 46.16
C THR A 41 3.84 -8.14 47.34
N PRO A 42 3.78 -8.64 48.61
CA PRO A 42 3.99 -7.83 49.79
C PRO A 42 5.48 -7.69 50.13
N ASN A 43 6.19 -6.83 49.49
CA ASN A 43 7.42 -6.22 50.00
C ASN A 43 7.81 -5.04 49.08
N GLY A 44 7.46 -3.85 49.56
CA GLY A 44 7.70 -2.61 48.87
C GLY A 44 9.16 -2.22 48.81
N VAL A 45 9.74 -2.38 47.63
CA VAL A 45 10.71 -1.47 47.05
C VAL A 45 10.62 -1.69 45.54
N SER A 46 9.75 -0.93 44.83
CA SER A 46 9.80 -0.85 43.39
C SER A 46 10.99 0.00 42.95
N THR A 47 12.14 -0.60 42.82
CA THR A 47 13.15 -0.06 41.91
C THR A 47 12.61 -0.24 40.53
N MET A 48 12.09 0.84 39.93
CA MET A 48 11.90 0.92 38.46
C MET A 48 13.25 0.69 37.83
N ALA A 49 13.48 -0.56 37.42
CA ALA A 49 14.48 -0.83 36.42
C ALA A 49 14.03 -0.10 35.16
N MET A 50 14.61 1.10 34.92
CA MET A 50 14.60 1.71 33.61
C MET A 50 15.20 0.68 32.66
N SER A 51 14.31 -0.02 31.95
CA SER A 51 14.74 -0.82 30.80
C SER A 51 15.50 0.15 29.91
N ASN A 52 16.81 -0.03 29.83
CA ASN A 52 17.66 0.59 28.84
C ASN A 52 17.00 0.31 27.49
N THR A 53 16.19 1.23 27.01
CA THR A 53 15.85 1.31 25.60
C THR A 53 17.13 1.67 24.88
N SER A 54 17.88 0.61 24.54
CA SER A 54 18.99 0.70 23.61
C SER A 54 18.54 1.56 22.43
N ALA A 55 19.32 2.60 22.14
CA ALA A 55 19.10 3.48 20.99
C ALA A 55 18.81 2.61 19.75
N PRO A 56 17.81 2.96 18.92
CA PRO A 56 17.45 2.15 17.77
C PRO A 56 18.67 1.99 16.86
N ASP A 57 18.97 0.74 16.50
CA ASP A 57 20.06 0.34 15.60
C ASP A 57 19.93 1.13 14.28
N GLN A 58 20.71 2.20 14.14
CA GLN A 58 20.60 3.19 13.06
C GLN A 58 20.74 2.64 11.63
N PRO A 59 21.58 1.64 11.32
CA PRO A 59 21.75 1.16 9.95
C PRO A 59 20.54 0.38 9.40
N GLN A 60 19.80 -0.30 10.23
CA GLN A 60 18.67 -1.12 9.82
C GLN A 60 17.45 -0.26 9.40
N HIS A 61 17.23 0.83 10.11
CA HIS A 61 16.17 1.79 9.76
C HIS A 61 16.42 2.52 8.43
N ALA A 62 17.67 2.86 8.13
CA ALA A 62 18.00 3.52 6.86
C ALA A 62 17.75 2.62 5.65
N PHE A 63 18.04 1.32 5.78
CA PHE A 63 17.76 0.32 4.76
C PHE A 63 16.26 0.16 4.52
N ASP A 64 15.49 -0.02 5.58
CA ASP A 64 14.03 -0.22 5.50
C ASP A 64 13.37 0.97 4.78
N TRP A 65 13.83 2.19 5.02
CA TRP A 65 13.35 3.40 4.35
C TRP A 65 13.62 3.41 2.84
N LEU A 66 14.85 3.09 2.45
CA LEU A 66 15.22 3.04 1.04
C LEU A 66 14.40 1.98 0.32
N CYS A 67 14.29 0.80 0.91
CA CYS A 67 13.49 -0.29 0.35
C CYS A 67 12.03 0.12 0.13
N VAL A 68 11.38 0.71 1.16
CA VAL A 68 10.00 1.17 1.06
C VAL A 68 9.84 2.30 0.04
N THR A 69 10.81 3.21 -0.07
CA THR A 69 10.79 4.28 -1.07
C THR A 69 10.81 3.71 -2.48
N PHE A 70 11.72 2.78 -2.78
CA PHE A 70 11.83 2.17 -4.11
C PHE A 70 10.60 1.31 -4.44
N LEU A 71 10.12 0.51 -3.50
CA LEU A 71 8.87 -0.26 -3.66
C LEU A 71 7.69 0.66 -4.00
N SER A 72 7.59 1.81 -3.34
CA SER A 72 6.53 2.78 -3.61
C SER A 72 6.70 3.48 -4.95
N MET A 73 7.95 3.79 -5.35
CA MET A 73 8.23 4.31 -6.70
C MET A 73 7.85 3.30 -7.78
N THR A 74 8.20 2.02 -7.58
CA THR A 74 7.80 0.93 -8.46
C THR A 74 6.28 0.87 -8.61
N ALA A 75 5.54 0.89 -7.50
CA ALA A 75 4.08 0.86 -7.53
C ALA A 75 3.47 2.07 -8.25
N GLY A 76 3.96 3.28 -7.98
CA GLY A 76 3.49 4.50 -8.63
C GLY A 76 3.76 4.49 -10.13
N ALA A 77 4.95 4.06 -10.54
CA ALA A 77 5.33 3.99 -11.97
C ALA A 77 4.48 2.94 -12.72
N VAL A 78 4.36 1.71 -12.18
CA VAL A 78 3.57 0.65 -12.82
C VAL A 78 2.11 1.04 -12.91
N ASP A 79 1.58 1.70 -11.90
CA ASP A 79 0.17 2.10 -11.83
C ASP A 79 -0.17 3.16 -12.89
N VAL A 80 0.65 4.21 -12.99
CA VAL A 80 0.40 5.28 -13.97
C VAL A 80 0.62 4.79 -15.40
N ILE A 81 1.66 3.97 -15.66
CA ILE A 81 1.90 3.40 -16.99
C ILE A 81 0.76 2.46 -17.39
N GLY A 82 0.33 1.59 -16.46
CA GLY A 82 -0.84 0.72 -16.67
C GLY A 82 -2.11 1.50 -16.97
N PHE A 83 -2.35 2.59 -16.24
CA PHE A 83 -3.49 3.46 -16.46
C PHE A 83 -3.49 4.11 -17.85
N LEU A 84 -2.35 4.64 -18.27
CA LEU A 84 -2.21 5.33 -19.55
C LEU A 84 -2.22 4.35 -20.75
N ALA A 85 -1.47 3.27 -20.66
CA ALA A 85 -1.26 2.36 -21.79
C ALA A 85 -2.33 1.26 -21.92
N LEU A 86 -2.98 0.85 -20.82
CA LEU A 86 -3.93 -0.27 -20.78
C LEU A 86 -5.39 0.17 -20.50
N GLY A 87 -5.71 1.40 -20.91
CA GLY A 87 -7.11 1.87 -20.90
C GLY A 87 -7.72 2.07 -19.53
N GLY A 88 -6.97 2.62 -18.59
CA GLY A 88 -7.46 2.92 -17.25
C GLY A 88 -7.32 1.78 -16.25
N LEU A 89 -6.42 0.82 -16.51
CA LEU A 89 -6.12 -0.27 -15.59
C LEU A 89 -5.18 0.20 -14.48
N PHE A 90 -5.65 0.20 -13.24
CA PHE A 90 -4.79 0.30 -12.07
C PHE A 90 -4.23 -1.08 -11.68
N THR A 91 -2.93 -1.16 -11.51
CA THR A 91 -2.22 -2.39 -11.13
C THR A 91 -2.01 -2.51 -9.62
N ALA A 92 -1.74 -1.39 -8.94
CA ALA A 92 -1.53 -1.30 -7.49
C ALA A 92 -2.78 -0.80 -6.75
N HIS A 93 -3.53 0.14 -7.32
CA HIS A 93 -4.75 0.73 -6.73
C HIS A 93 -6.01 -0.02 -7.14
N ILE A 94 -6.20 -1.22 -6.60
CA ILE A 94 -7.28 -2.14 -6.98
C ILE A 94 -8.68 -1.54 -6.79
N THR A 95 -8.90 -0.74 -5.74
CA THR A 95 -10.17 -0.04 -5.52
C THR A 95 -10.50 0.97 -6.61
N GLY A 96 -9.49 1.56 -7.26
CA GLY A 96 -9.66 2.42 -8.42
C GLY A 96 -10.30 1.69 -9.61
N ASN A 97 -9.98 0.41 -9.81
CA ASN A 97 -10.60 -0.41 -10.85
C ASN A 97 -12.11 -0.58 -10.64
N ILE A 98 -12.58 -0.66 -9.39
CA ILE A 98 -14.02 -0.74 -9.07
C ILE A 98 -14.72 0.55 -9.48
N VAL A 99 -14.10 1.71 -9.21
CA VAL A 99 -14.66 3.02 -9.61
C VAL A 99 -14.74 3.14 -11.13
N ILE A 100 -13.66 2.76 -11.84
CA ILE A 100 -13.62 2.78 -13.31
C ILE A 100 -14.68 1.84 -13.90
N LEU A 101 -14.82 0.63 -13.32
CA LEU A 101 -15.82 -0.34 -13.75
C LEU A 101 -17.24 0.23 -13.60
N ALA A 102 -17.56 0.83 -12.46
CA ALA A 102 -18.87 1.45 -12.22
C ALA A 102 -19.14 2.61 -13.19
N ALA A 103 -18.14 3.47 -13.43
CA ALA A 103 -18.26 4.57 -14.38
C ALA A 103 -18.52 4.07 -15.82
N HIS A 104 -17.79 3.06 -16.27
CA HIS A 104 -17.98 2.47 -17.60
C HIS A 104 -19.32 1.75 -17.75
N TYR A 105 -19.85 1.16 -16.69
CA TYR A 105 -21.18 0.57 -16.71
C TYR A 105 -22.25 1.59 -17.08
N ILE A 106 -22.17 2.79 -16.52
CA ILE A 106 -23.15 3.86 -16.79
C ILE A 106 -22.94 4.53 -18.16
N THR A 107 -21.66 4.71 -18.56
CA THR A 107 -21.33 5.40 -19.83
C THR A 107 -21.35 4.50 -21.06
N GLY A 108 -21.68 3.21 -20.91
CA GLY A 108 -21.72 2.23 -22.01
C GLY A 108 -20.35 1.74 -22.49
N GLY A 109 -19.27 2.06 -21.76
CA GLY A 109 -17.89 1.65 -22.07
C GLY A 109 -17.50 0.25 -21.58
N PHE A 110 -18.42 -0.72 -21.56
CA PHE A 110 -18.22 -2.07 -21.00
C PHE A 110 -17.14 -2.93 -21.69
N SER A 111 -16.49 -2.40 -22.73
CA SER A 111 -15.49 -3.15 -23.49
C SER A 111 -14.11 -3.28 -22.81
N ARG A 112 -13.95 -2.76 -21.59
CA ARG A 112 -12.66 -2.79 -20.87
C ARG A 112 -12.63 -3.91 -19.85
N ILE A 113 -12.10 -5.07 -20.25
CA ILE A 113 -12.03 -6.28 -19.44
C ILE A 113 -11.00 -6.14 -18.30
N GLY A 114 -9.93 -5.35 -18.50
CA GLY A 114 -8.81 -5.20 -17.56
C GLY A 114 -9.23 -4.87 -16.13
N PRO A 115 -9.92 -3.75 -15.87
CA PRO A 115 -10.36 -3.38 -14.52
C PRO A 115 -11.28 -4.43 -13.85
N LEU A 116 -12.08 -5.16 -14.65
CA LEU A 116 -12.99 -6.19 -14.13
C LEU A 116 -12.23 -7.39 -13.55
N ILE A 117 -11.23 -7.88 -14.27
CA ILE A 117 -10.47 -9.06 -13.85
C ILE A 117 -9.32 -8.73 -12.89
N ALA A 118 -8.89 -7.47 -12.81
CA ALA A 118 -7.81 -7.04 -11.92
C ALA A 118 -8.11 -7.35 -10.45
N VAL A 119 -9.35 -7.09 -10.00
CA VAL A 119 -9.74 -7.31 -8.59
C VAL A 119 -9.62 -8.78 -8.20
N PRO A 120 -10.27 -9.76 -8.89
CA PRO A 120 -10.14 -11.15 -8.54
C PRO A 120 -8.70 -11.67 -8.70
N VAL A 121 -7.96 -11.25 -9.74
CA VAL A 121 -6.56 -11.68 -9.92
C VAL A 121 -5.70 -11.19 -8.75
N PHE A 122 -5.84 -9.95 -8.34
CA PHE A 122 -5.10 -9.41 -7.19
C PHE A 122 -5.37 -10.22 -5.92
N ILE A 123 -6.65 -10.49 -5.61
CA ILE A 123 -7.05 -11.25 -4.42
C ILE A 123 -6.48 -12.68 -4.46
N ILE A 124 -6.58 -13.34 -5.60
CA ILE A 124 -6.09 -14.72 -5.76
C ILE A 124 -4.57 -14.76 -5.59
N VAL A 125 -3.83 -13.90 -6.28
CA VAL A 125 -2.36 -13.86 -6.21
C VAL A 125 -1.90 -13.51 -4.80
N LEU A 126 -2.49 -12.46 -4.19
CA LEU A 126 -2.20 -12.07 -2.81
C LEU A 126 -2.43 -13.24 -1.85
N GLY A 127 -3.58 -13.92 -1.97
CA GLY A 127 -3.92 -15.08 -1.14
C GLY A 127 -2.94 -16.23 -1.30
N ILE A 128 -2.56 -16.57 -2.54
CA ILE A 128 -1.58 -17.63 -2.83
C ILE A 128 -0.22 -17.28 -2.22
N VAL A 129 0.26 -16.05 -2.42
CA VAL A 129 1.55 -15.60 -1.91
C VAL A 129 1.58 -15.65 -0.39
N ILE A 130 0.55 -15.16 0.29
CA ILE A 130 0.45 -15.22 1.75
C ILE A 130 0.41 -16.67 2.23
N TRP A 131 -0.40 -17.52 1.62
CA TRP A 131 -0.54 -18.92 1.99
C TRP A 131 0.79 -19.70 1.87
N VAL A 132 1.51 -19.51 0.75
CA VAL A 132 2.80 -20.16 0.49
C VAL A 132 3.91 -19.63 1.41
N SER A 133 3.79 -18.38 1.88
CA SER A 133 4.84 -17.70 2.68
C SER A 133 4.67 -17.90 4.19
N LYS A 134 3.52 -18.35 4.68
CA LYS A 134 3.13 -18.35 6.10
C LYS A 134 4.12 -19.07 7.03
N ASP A 135 4.74 -20.16 6.56
CA ASP A 135 5.60 -21.01 7.39
C ASP A 135 7.10 -20.88 7.03
N LYS A 136 7.48 -19.88 6.24
CA LYS A 136 8.84 -19.73 5.75
C LYS A 136 9.65 -18.73 6.57
N GLN A 137 10.97 -18.90 6.57
CA GLN A 137 11.89 -17.94 7.18
C GLN A 137 11.79 -16.57 6.50
N LYS A 138 11.62 -15.51 7.30
CA LYS A 138 11.40 -14.14 6.85
C LYS A 138 12.38 -13.66 5.76
N LEU A 139 13.69 -13.79 5.97
CA LEU A 139 14.72 -13.35 5.01
C LEU A 139 14.65 -14.11 3.67
N ARG A 140 14.35 -15.41 3.72
CA ARG A 140 14.18 -16.21 2.50
C ARG A 140 12.90 -15.81 1.76
N THR A 141 11.84 -15.48 2.49
CA THR A 141 10.57 -15.05 1.92
C THR A 141 10.74 -13.70 1.22
N LEU A 142 11.36 -12.71 1.86
CA LEU A 142 11.64 -11.40 1.28
C LEU A 142 12.34 -11.53 -0.09
N ARG A 143 13.45 -12.27 -0.14
CA ARG A 143 14.23 -12.47 -1.37
C ARG A 143 13.41 -13.14 -2.47
N VAL A 144 12.67 -14.21 -2.15
CA VAL A 144 11.85 -14.92 -3.13
C VAL A 144 10.74 -14.03 -3.67
N LEU A 145 10.11 -13.22 -2.84
CA LEU A 145 9.03 -12.33 -3.27
C LEU A 145 9.55 -11.16 -4.12
N LEU A 146 10.73 -10.59 -3.81
CA LEU A 146 11.37 -9.57 -4.64
C LEU A 146 11.75 -10.14 -6.03
N ILE A 147 12.30 -11.34 -6.09
CA ILE A 147 12.63 -12.00 -7.36
C ILE A 147 11.34 -12.29 -8.15
N LEU A 148 10.30 -12.80 -7.49
CA LEU A 148 9.01 -13.05 -8.14
C LEU A 148 8.41 -11.77 -8.71
N GLN A 149 8.43 -10.67 -7.96
CA GLN A 149 7.99 -9.34 -8.41
C GLN A 149 8.79 -8.90 -9.65
N ALA A 150 10.12 -9.00 -9.61
CA ALA A 150 10.98 -8.61 -10.73
C ALA A 150 10.72 -9.46 -12.00
N VAL A 151 10.50 -10.77 -11.84
CA VAL A 151 10.15 -11.67 -12.96
C VAL A 151 8.79 -11.30 -13.56
N LEU A 152 7.78 -11.01 -12.73
CA LEU A 152 6.46 -10.60 -13.18
C LEU A 152 6.50 -9.23 -13.90
N LEU A 153 7.27 -8.26 -13.38
CA LEU A 153 7.46 -6.96 -14.03
C LEU A 153 8.23 -7.08 -15.35
N THR A 154 9.25 -7.94 -15.41
CA THR A 154 9.99 -8.22 -16.65
C THR A 154 9.08 -8.88 -17.69
N GLY A 155 8.26 -9.83 -17.28
CA GLY A 155 7.23 -10.45 -18.12
C GLY A 155 6.21 -9.42 -18.62
N PHE A 156 5.77 -8.53 -17.75
CA PHE A 156 4.88 -7.42 -18.10
C PHE A 156 5.50 -6.50 -19.14
N LEU A 157 6.75 -6.06 -18.94
CA LEU A 157 7.50 -5.27 -19.92
C LEU A 157 7.63 -6.01 -21.26
N ALA A 158 8.14 -7.25 -21.23
CA ALA A 158 8.41 -8.02 -22.43
C ALA A 158 7.14 -8.23 -23.29
N LEU A 159 6.04 -8.66 -22.65
CA LEU A 159 4.79 -8.86 -23.37
C LEU A 159 4.16 -7.54 -23.83
N SER A 160 4.30 -6.47 -23.04
CA SER A 160 3.82 -5.14 -23.45
C SER A 160 4.54 -4.63 -24.69
N VAL A 161 5.85 -4.80 -24.77
CA VAL A 161 6.65 -4.36 -25.93
C VAL A 161 6.41 -5.24 -27.17
N VAL A 162 6.29 -6.56 -26.98
CA VAL A 162 6.10 -7.51 -28.10
C VAL A 162 4.70 -7.44 -28.69
N LEU A 163 3.67 -7.28 -27.86
CA LEU A 163 2.26 -7.29 -28.28
C LEU A 163 1.65 -5.88 -28.45
N GLY A 164 2.34 -4.86 -27.97
CA GLY A 164 1.93 -3.46 -28.11
C GLY A 164 2.47 -2.81 -29.41
N PRO A 165 2.12 -1.55 -29.66
CA PRO A 165 1.17 -0.74 -28.91
C PRO A 165 -0.26 -1.26 -29.05
N PHE A 166 -1.03 -1.23 -27.95
CA PHE A 166 -2.40 -1.73 -27.94
C PHE A 166 -3.34 -0.71 -28.59
N THR A 167 -3.67 -0.93 -29.87
CA THR A 167 -4.64 -0.09 -30.62
C THR A 167 -6.03 -0.07 -29.96
N ASN A 168 -6.39 -1.17 -29.30
CA ASN A 168 -7.56 -1.26 -28.42
C ASN A 168 -7.13 -1.60 -27.00
N PRO A 169 -6.94 -0.60 -26.11
CA PRO A 169 -6.55 -0.83 -24.72
C PRO A 169 -7.55 -1.66 -23.90
N GLY A 170 -8.80 -1.77 -24.36
CA GLY A 170 -9.82 -2.64 -23.77
C GLY A 170 -9.77 -4.10 -24.23
N SER A 171 -8.84 -4.47 -25.10
CA SER A 171 -8.75 -5.83 -25.64
C SER A 171 -8.40 -6.87 -24.59
N ALA A 172 -8.79 -8.12 -24.82
CA ALA A 172 -8.43 -9.23 -23.93
C ALA A 172 -6.91 -9.42 -23.81
N VAL A 173 -6.16 -9.15 -24.90
CA VAL A 173 -4.70 -9.23 -24.91
C VAL A 173 -4.09 -8.19 -23.97
N ALA A 174 -4.51 -6.93 -24.07
CA ALA A 174 -4.06 -5.87 -23.17
C ALA A 174 -4.41 -6.19 -21.70
N ALA A 175 -5.61 -6.74 -21.46
CA ALA A 175 -6.04 -7.14 -20.14
C ALA A 175 -5.15 -8.27 -19.58
N VAL A 176 -4.88 -9.33 -20.32
CA VAL A 176 -4.02 -10.45 -19.88
C VAL A 176 -2.60 -9.97 -19.59
N VAL A 177 -2.04 -9.13 -20.45
CA VAL A 177 -0.71 -8.53 -20.22
C VAL A 177 -0.71 -7.69 -18.95
N GLY A 178 -1.73 -6.86 -18.74
CA GLY A 178 -1.88 -6.06 -17.53
C GLY A 178 -1.99 -6.87 -16.25
N MET A 179 -2.50 -8.11 -16.31
CA MET A 179 -2.58 -9.00 -15.13
C MET A 179 -1.21 -9.39 -14.59
N LEU A 180 -0.15 -9.36 -15.38
CA LEU A 180 1.22 -9.53 -14.86
C LEU A 180 1.62 -8.36 -13.96
N GLY A 181 1.27 -7.12 -14.34
CA GLY A 181 1.46 -5.95 -13.49
C GLY A 181 0.64 -6.05 -12.19
N VAL A 182 -0.63 -6.46 -12.29
CA VAL A 182 -1.49 -6.70 -11.11
C VAL A 182 -0.90 -7.77 -10.19
N ALA A 183 -0.40 -8.88 -10.75
CA ALA A 183 0.22 -9.96 -9.99
C ALA A 183 1.53 -9.52 -9.32
N ALA A 184 2.35 -8.69 -9.99
CA ALA A 184 3.55 -8.11 -9.42
C ALA A 184 3.21 -7.21 -8.23
N MET A 185 2.19 -6.36 -8.34
CA MET A 185 1.77 -5.47 -7.26
C MET A 185 1.08 -6.22 -6.11
N ALA A 186 0.35 -7.30 -6.38
CA ALA A 186 -0.17 -8.19 -5.34
C ALA A 186 0.97 -8.84 -4.54
N THR A 187 2.03 -9.30 -5.23
CA THR A 187 3.23 -9.87 -4.62
C THR A 187 3.95 -8.83 -3.76
N GLN A 188 4.11 -7.59 -4.26
CA GLN A 188 4.71 -6.49 -3.51
C GLN A 188 3.91 -6.15 -2.25
N ASN A 189 2.58 -6.10 -2.33
CA ASN A 189 1.74 -5.84 -1.16
C ASN A 189 1.85 -6.94 -0.10
N ALA A 190 1.93 -8.22 -0.52
CA ALA A 190 2.20 -9.33 0.38
C ALA A 190 3.56 -9.18 1.07
N LEU A 191 4.61 -8.84 0.32
CA LEU A 191 5.96 -8.63 0.81
C LEU A 191 6.00 -7.57 1.91
N VAL A 192 5.42 -6.38 1.66
CA VAL A 192 5.41 -5.29 2.65
C VAL A 192 4.69 -5.73 3.93
N LYS A 193 3.56 -6.42 3.81
CA LYS A 193 2.79 -6.91 4.98
C LYS A 193 3.52 -7.98 5.78
N LEU A 194 4.23 -8.90 5.13
CA LEU A 194 4.89 -10.03 5.78
C LEU A 194 6.27 -9.66 6.34
N ASP A 195 7.05 -8.86 5.61
CA ASP A 195 8.47 -8.68 5.86
C ASP A 195 8.84 -7.28 6.37
N LEU A 196 8.00 -6.26 6.16
CA LEU A 196 8.23 -4.87 6.59
C LEU A 196 7.12 -4.38 7.56
N PRO A 197 6.96 -4.99 8.75
CA PRO A 197 5.93 -4.61 9.70
C PRO A 197 6.16 -3.18 10.20
N GLY A 198 5.08 -2.40 10.24
CA GLY A 198 5.14 -0.98 10.65
C GLY A 198 5.25 0.00 9.49
N PHE A 199 5.62 -0.46 8.28
CA PHE A 199 5.58 0.38 7.09
C PHE A 199 4.21 0.29 6.39
N PRO A 200 3.73 1.40 5.79
CA PRO A 200 2.51 1.40 5.04
C PRO A 200 2.65 0.55 3.77
N THR A 201 1.58 -0.12 3.37
CA THR A 201 1.53 -0.78 2.06
C THR A 201 1.27 0.26 0.98
N THR A 202 1.85 0.06 -0.19
CA THR A 202 1.70 0.95 -1.35
C THR A 202 0.24 1.12 -1.83
N ALA A 203 -0.67 0.27 -1.36
CA ALA A 203 -2.10 0.33 -1.70
C ALA A 203 -2.94 1.29 -0.82
N VAL A 204 -2.38 1.90 0.24
CA VAL A 204 -3.16 2.60 1.28
C VAL A 204 -2.82 4.11 1.35
N LEU A 205 -2.46 4.69 0.22
CA LEU A 205 -1.97 6.08 0.14
C LEU A 205 -2.94 7.12 0.74
N THR A 206 -4.24 6.91 0.62
CA THR A 206 -5.25 7.81 1.22
C THR A 206 -5.15 7.80 2.74
N THR A 207 -5.02 6.62 3.36
CA THR A 207 -4.83 6.50 4.82
C THR A 207 -3.52 7.14 5.25
N ASP A 208 -2.46 6.94 4.48
CA ASP A 208 -1.14 7.53 4.75
C ASP A 208 -1.18 9.05 4.68
N THR A 209 -1.93 9.63 3.73
CA THR A 209 -2.15 11.08 3.63
C THR A 209 -2.86 11.62 4.87
N VAL A 210 -3.90 10.92 5.34
CA VAL A 210 -4.62 11.31 6.56
C VAL A 210 -3.70 11.25 7.77
N LEU A 211 -2.95 10.16 7.94
CA LEU A 211 -2.01 10.00 9.06
C LEU A 211 -0.91 11.07 9.03
N LEU A 212 -0.30 11.32 7.88
CA LEU A 212 0.69 12.39 7.71
C LEU A 212 0.11 13.77 8.07
N THR A 213 -1.13 14.05 7.66
CA THR A 213 -1.80 15.32 7.99
C THR A 213 -2.03 15.46 9.49
N ILE A 214 -2.49 14.41 10.15
CA ILE A 214 -2.69 14.38 11.61
C ILE A 214 -1.36 14.62 12.32
N ASP A 215 -0.32 13.91 11.93
CA ASP A 215 1.00 13.99 12.55
C ASP A 215 1.66 15.36 12.33
N LEU A 216 1.58 15.93 11.13
CA LEU A 216 2.05 17.29 10.85
C LEU A 216 1.29 18.32 11.69
N THR A 217 -0.04 18.16 11.78
CA THR A 217 -0.88 19.05 12.61
C THR A 217 -0.47 18.96 14.08
N THR A 218 -0.15 17.76 14.57
CA THR A 218 0.35 17.55 15.94
C THR A 218 1.67 18.26 16.18
N LEU A 219 2.60 18.23 15.20
CA LEU A 219 3.90 18.91 15.32
C LEU A 219 3.79 20.44 15.30
N VAL A 220 2.80 20.99 14.58
CA VAL A 220 2.57 22.46 14.51
C VAL A 220 1.80 22.97 15.72
N ARG A 221 1.09 22.11 16.41
CA ARG A 221 0.24 22.50 17.54
C ARG A 221 1.07 22.85 18.77
N ALA A 222 1.01 24.12 19.21
CA ALA A 222 1.79 24.65 20.33
C ALA A 222 1.52 23.99 21.70
N LYS A 223 0.46 23.19 21.83
CA LYS A 223 0.02 22.52 23.07
C LYS A 223 0.22 21.00 23.06
N ALA A 224 0.90 20.45 22.04
CA ALA A 224 1.15 19.01 21.98
C ALA A 224 2.17 18.59 23.07
N LEU A 225 1.91 17.45 23.71
CA LEU A 225 2.84 16.89 24.68
C LEU A 225 4.13 16.41 23.99
N PRO A 226 5.29 16.45 24.67
CA PRO A 226 6.56 15.97 24.11
C PRO A 226 6.50 14.53 23.59
N GLU A 227 5.75 13.66 24.26
CA GLU A 227 5.54 12.27 23.87
C GLU A 227 4.72 12.15 22.58
N GLU A 228 3.64 12.94 22.44
CA GLU A 228 2.83 12.99 21.23
C GLU A 228 3.65 13.45 20.02
N MET A 229 4.49 14.49 20.23
CA MET A 229 5.40 14.99 19.19
C MET A 229 6.45 13.95 18.79
N ALA A 230 7.00 13.18 19.73
CA ALA A 230 7.96 12.12 19.45
C ALA A 230 7.31 10.99 18.63
N GLN A 231 6.10 10.59 18.99
CA GLN A 231 5.33 9.58 18.26
C GLN A 231 4.96 10.06 16.85
N ALA A 232 4.49 11.31 16.71
CA ALA A 232 4.18 11.91 15.41
C ALA A 232 5.41 11.94 14.49
N ARG A 233 6.57 12.37 15.00
CA ARG A 233 7.84 12.36 14.25
C ARG A 233 8.23 10.95 13.81
N HIS A 234 8.04 9.96 14.67
CA HIS A 234 8.36 8.57 14.34
C HIS A 234 7.44 8.07 13.19
N ARG A 235 6.11 8.28 13.29
CA ARG A 235 5.16 7.88 12.24
C ARG A 235 5.43 8.59 10.91
N ILE A 236 5.70 9.91 10.93
CA ILE A 236 6.07 10.65 9.72
C ILE A 236 7.29 10.02 9.05
N ARG A 237 8.33 9.70 9.82
CA ARG A 237 9.53 9.04 9.29
C ARG A 237 9.24 7.69 8.63
N MET A 238 8.25 6.95 9.10
CA MET A 238 7.86 5.66 8.54
C MET A 238 6.98 5.80 7.30
N THR A 239 6.08 6.80 7.25
CA THR A 239 5.07 6.94 6.21
C THR A 239 5.53 7.83 5.05
N PHE A 240 6.28 8.92 5.35
CA PHE A 240 6.70 9.90 4.33
C PHE A 240 7.51 9.31 3.18
N PRO A 241 8.47 8.36 3.38
CA PRO A 241 9.22 7.76 2.29
C PRO A 241 8.34 7.02 1.28
N ALA A 242 7.33 6.26 1.77
CA ALA A 242 6.37 5.58 0.92
C ALA A 242 5.54 6.57 0.10
N PHE A 243 5.02 7.60 0.75
CA PHE A 243 4.22 8.65 0.11
C PHE A 243 5.00 9.41 -0.96
N ALA A 244 6.20 9.89 -0.62
CA ALA A 244 7.07 10.61 -1.55
C ALA A 244 7.52 9.73 -2.72
N GLY A 245 7.94 8.49 -2.43
CA GLY A 245 8.32 7.50 -3.43
C GLY A 245 7.23 7.26 -4.46
N PHE A 246 5.99 7.07 -4.01
CA PHE A 246 4.86 6.85 -4.90
C PHE A 246 4.61 8.06 -5.83
N ILE A 247 4.63 9.29 -5.30
CA ILE A 247 4.45 10.50 -6.12
C ILE A 247 5.55 10.61 -7.17
N VAL A 248 6.81 10.39 -6.78
CA VAL A 248 7.95 10.42 -7.70
C VAL A 248 7.82 9.32 -8.76
N GLY A 249 7.39 8.12 -8.36
CA GLY A 249 7.12 7.01 -9.27
C GLY A 249 6.04 7.35 -10.30
N CYS A 250 4.91 7.91 -9.87
CA CYS A 250 3.85 8.36 -10.78
C CYS A 250 4.35 9.44 -11.75
N ALA A 251 5.06 10.45 -11.24
CA ALA A 251 5.54 11.54 -12.08
C ALA A 251 6.55 11.06 -13.13
N THR A 252 7.55 10.27 -12.71
CA THR A 252 8.56 9.72 -13.63
C THR A 252 7.98 8.70 -14.60
N GLY A 253 7.09 7.82 -14.12
CA GLY A 253 6.39 6.85 -14.97
C GLY A 253 5.54 7.52 -16.04
N ALA A 254 4.76 8.56 -15.68
CA ALA A 254 3.96 9.32 -16.64
C ALA A 254 4.83 10.02 -17.69
N LEU A 255 5.93 10.68 -17.27
CA LEU A 255 6.86 11.34 -18.20
C LEU A 255 7.50 10.35 -19.16
N LEU A 256 7.94 9.20 -18.67
CA LEU A 256 8.54 8.17 -19.52
C LEU A 256 7.51 7.55 -20.48
N GLU A 257 6.26 7.33 -20.02
CA GLU A 257 5.21 6.79 -20.89
C GLU A 257 4.91 7.72 -22.05
N VAL A 258 4.83 9.04 -21.83
CA VAL A 258 4.59 10.03 -22.91
C VAL A 258 5.72 10.04 -23.92
N HIS A 259 6.98 9.85 -23.52
CA HIS A 259 8.14 9.94 -24.41
C HIS A 259 8.52 8.59 -25.04
N PHE A 260 8.37 7.50 -24.34
CA PHE A 260 8.88 6.18 -24.72
C PHE A 260 7.78 5.10 -24.81
N GLY A 261 6.52 5.44 -24.51
CA GLY A 261 5.41 4.49 -24.51
C GLY A 261 5.68 3.32 -23.57
N LEU A 262 5.31 2.11 -23.97
CA LEU A 262 5.44 0.89 -23.17
C LEU A 262 6.86 0.56 -22.70
N TRP A 263 7.91 1.15 -23.31
CA TRP A 263 9.27 1.06 -22.81
C TRP A 263 9.47 1.74 -21.47
N ALA A 264 8.55 2.61 -21.04
CA ALA A 264 8.55 3.19 -19.71
C ALA A 264 8.54 2.13 -18.59
N LEU A 265 8.01 0.91 -18.86
CA LEU A 265 8.06 -0.22 -17.94
C LEU A 265 9.48 -0.71 -17.59
N THR A 266 10.51 -0.25 -18.31
CA THR A 266 11.91 -0.49 -17.91
C THR A 266 12.23 0.14 -16.56
N LEU A 267 11.61 1.28 -16.21
CA LEU A 267 11.82 1.93 -14.92
C LEU A 267 11.46 1.03 -13.74
N PRO A 268 10.23 0.49 -13.62
CA PRO A 268 9.88 -0.40 -12.50
C PRO A 268 10.68 -1.70 -12.49
N VAL A 269 11.11 -2.21 -13.65
CA VAL A 269 12.02 -3.37 -13.72
C VAL A 269 13.39 -3.03 -13.12
N LEU A 270 13.96 -1.88 -13.47
CA LEU A 270 15.24 -1.44 -12.89
C LEU A 270 15.12 -1.18 -11.38
N LEU A 271 14.04 -0.56 -10.94
CA LEU A 271 13.78 -0.34 -9.52
C LEU A 271 13.69 -1.68 -8.76
N SER A 272 13.02 -2.69 -9.31
CA SER A 272 12.92 -4.01 -8.67
C SER A 272 14.29 -4.72 -8.56
N ILE A 273 15.19 -4.49 -9.50
CA ILE A 273 16.59 -4.98 -9.40
C ILE A 273 17.32 -4.26 -8.26
N VAL A 274 17.14 -2.94 -8.14
CA VAL A 274 17.72 -2.17 -7.02
C VAL A 274 17.20 -2.68 -5.68
N GLU A 275 15.90 -2.97 -5.57
CA GLU A 275 15.28 -3.55 -4.36
C GLU A 275 15.92 -4.89 -3.97
N ILE A 276 16.18 -5.77 -4.94
CA ILE A 276 16.87 -7.05 -4.72
C ILE A 276 18.30 -6.80 -4.20
N VAL A 277 19.07 -5.94 -4.86
CA VAL A 277 20.43 -5.60 -4.47
C VAL A 277 20.47 -5.02 -3.05
N LEU A 278 19.59 -4.07 -2.74
CA LEU A 278 19.47 -3.50 -1.42
C LEU A 278 19.16 -4.57 -0.37
N SER A 279 18.25 -5.52 -0.66
CA SER A 279 17.91 -6.59 0.27
C SER A 279 19.11 -7.50 0.59
N GLU A 280 20.00 -7.75 -0.36
CA GLU A 280 21.24 -8.52 -0.14
C GLU A 280 22.23 -7.78 0.77
N TYR A 281 22.42 -6.48 0.55
CA TYR A 281 23.30 -5.67 1.41
C TYR A 281 22.82 -5.63 2.87
N ALA A 282 21.50 -5.54 3.09
CA ALA A 282 20.94 -5.56 4.45
C ALA A 282 21.18 -6.87 5.18
N VAL A 283 21.10 -8.00 4.47
CA VAL A 283 21.35 -9.32 5.05
C VAL A 283 22.81 -9.46 5.47
N GLN A 284 23.74 -8.91 4.70
CA GLN A 284 25.19 -9.01 4.97
C GLN A 284 25.67 -8.11 6.12
N THR A 285 25.01 -6.99 6.35
CA THR A 285 25.40 -6.00 7.37
C THR A 285 24.86 -6.30 8.78
N VAL A 286 23.93 -7.25 8.93
CA VAL A 286 23.42 -7.66 10.25
C VAL A 286 24.32 -8.74 10.84
N PRO A 287 25.06 -8.48 11.97
CA PRO A 287 25.93 -9.47 12.60
C PRO A 287 25.12 -10.70 13.04
N ALA A 288 25.68 -11.89 12.84
CA ALA A 288 25.04 -13.18 13.15
C ALA A 288 24.65 -13.34 14.65
N THR A 289 25.24 -12.55 15.53
CA THR A 289 24.95 -12.53 16.97
C THR A 289 23.54 -12.04 17.32
N ASN A 290 22.89 -11.26 16.44
CA ASN A 290 21.57 -10.72 16.70
C ASN A 290 20.44 -11.68 16.24
N ASN A 291 20.75 -12.67 15.43
CA ASN A 291 19.77 -13.66 14.96
C ASN A 291 19.24 -14.58 16.07
N SER A 292 20.06 -14.90 17.08
CA SER A 292 19.65 -15.75 18.21
C SER A 292 18.69 -15.03 19.18
N VAL A 293 18.84 -13.73 19.34
CA VAL A 293 17.96 -12.90 20.19
C VAL A 293 16.61 -12.65 19.48
N ARG A 294 16.64 -12.46 18.15
CA ARG A 294 15.40 -12.29 17.35
C ARG A 294 14.54 -13.56 17.35
N LEU A 295 15.14 -14.73 17.25
CA LEU A 295 14.40 -16.00 17.23
C LEU A 295 13.78 -16.35 18.59
N ARG A 296 14.30 -15.82 19.71
CA ARG A 296 13.70 -16.01 21.03
C ARG A 296 12.47 -15.10 21.29
N ARG A 297 12.46 -13.91 20.73
CA ARG A 297 11.37 -12.92 20.94
C ARG A 297 10.06 -13.23 20.21
N PHE A 298 10.06 -14.22 19.32
CA PHE A 298 8.89 -14.68 18.55
C PHE A 298 8.42 -16.09 18.96
N ARG A 299 8.94 -16.63 20.08
CA ARG A 299 8.59 -17.97 20.59
C ARG A 299 7.74 -17.92 21.88
N ASP A 300 7.62 -16.74 22.47
CA ASP A 300 6.79 -16.41 23.62
C ASP A 300 5.67 -15.46 23.16
#